data_123d47f8c8f57d7f667963a6787a6ac3
#
_entry.id   123d47f8c8f57d7f667963a6787a6ac3
#
_cell.length_a   1.000
_cell.length_b   1.000
_cell.length_c   1.000
_cell.angle_alpha   90.00
_cell.angle_beta   90.00
_cell.angle_gamma   90.00
#
_symmetry.space_group_name_H-M   'P 1'
#
loop_
_entity.id
_entity.type
_entity.pdbx_description
1 polymer ?
#
loop_
_entity_poly.entity_id
_entity_poly.type
_entity_poly.pdbx_seq_one_letter_code
_entity_poly.pdbx_strand_id
1 'polypeptide(L)' 'PNQDDAVDLPASALALLRELTQHLPIKQAAALVADATGLNRKQLYETALAWRKHDEAAE' A
#
# COMPACT_ATOMS: atom_id res chain seq x y z
N PRO A 1 18.97 1.67 4.10
CA PRO A 1 18.42 1.61 3.85
C PRO A 1 17.45 1.59 3.78
N ASN A 2 17.24 1.88 3.62
CA ASN A 2 16.57 1.85 3.55
C ASN A 2 15.70 1.43 3.27
N GLN A 3 15.46 1.54 2.89
CA GLN A 3 14.71 1.11 2.54
C GLN A 3 14.19 0.11 2.66
N ASP A 4 14.74 -0.18 2.31
CA ASP A 4 14.57 -1.41 2.63
C ASP A 4 13.51 -1.55 3.51
N ASP A 5 13.26 -0.77 4.16
CA ASP A 5 12.26 -0.82 4.99
C ASP A 5 11.02 -1.03 4.35
N ALA A 6 10.83 -0.46 3.29
CA ALA A 6 9.62 -0.60 2.59
C ALA A 6 9.39 -1.99 2.23
N VAL A 7 10.45 -2.74 2.12
CA VAL A 7 10.25 -4.06 1.68
C VAL A 7 9.83 -4.98 2.71
N ASP A 8 9.67 -4.53 3.88
CA ASP A 8 9.21 -5.42 4.90
C ASP A 8 7.75 -5.73 4.81
N LEU A 9 7.05 -5.25 3.84
CA LEU A 9 5.63 -5.56 3.68
C LEU A 9 5.47 -6.96 3.10
N PRO A 10 4.73 -7.84 3.80
CA PRO A 10 4.51 -9.19 3.28
C PRO A 10 3.64 -9.17 2.04
N ALA A 11 3.81 -10.18 1.21
CA ALA A 11 3.07 -10.26 -0.04
C ALA A 11 1.57 -10.28 0.20
N SER A 12 1.13 -10.95 1.25
CA SER A 12 -0.30 -11.01 1.54
C SER A 12 -0.85 -9.63 1.87
N ALA A 13 -0.07 -8.82 2.59
CA ALA A 13 -0.52 -7.48 2.91
C ALA A 13 -0.56 -6.61 1.65
N LEU A 14 0.41 -6.79 0.77
CA LEU A 14 0.41 -6.04 -0.47
C LEU A 14 -0.76 -6.42 -1.36
N ALA A 15 -1.07 -7.69 -1.42
CA ALA A 15 -2.20 -8.14 -2.22
C ALA A 15 -3.50 -7.56 -1.67
N LEU A 16 -3.65 -7.57 -0.36
CA LEU A 16 -4.83 -7.02 0.26
C LEU A 16 -4.93 -5.52 0.00
N LEU A 17 -3.82 -4.82 0.15
CA LEU A 17 -3.79 -3.40 -0.09
C LEU A 17 -4.19 -3.09 -1.53
N ARG A 18 -3.65 -3.84 -2.46
CA ARG A 18 -3.95 -3.62 -3.86
C ARG A 18 -5.42 -3.83 -4.15
N GLU A 19 -5.98 -4.88 -3.58
CA GLU A 19 -7.39 -5.17 -3.76
C GLU A 19 -8.24 -4.04 -3.20
N LEU A 20 -7.92 -3.57 -2.02
CA LEU A 20 -8.69 -2.52 -1.38
C LEU A 20 -8.58 -1.19 -2.12
N THR A 21 -7.42 -0.90 -2.69
CA THR A 21 -7.28 0.36 -3.41
C THR A 21 -8.13 0.41 -4.67
N GLN A 22 -8.60 -0.74 -5.14
CA GLN A 22 -9.48 -0.75 -6.29
C GLN A 22 -10.91 -0.37 -5.91
N HIS A 23 -11.25 -0.50 -4.65
CA HIS A 23 -12.59 -0.21 -4.17
C HIS A 23 -12.66 1.00 -3.27
N LEU A 24 -11.55 1.35 -2.63
CA LEU A 24 -11.50 2.42 -1.66
C LEU A 24 -10.38 3.40 -2.00
N PRO A 25 -10.47 4.62 -1.47
CA PRO A 25 -9.35 5.56 -1.63
C PRO A 25 -8.10 4.99 -0.98
N ILE A 26 -6.95 5.39 -1.50
CA ILE A 26 -5.68 4.90 -1.00
C ILE A 26 -5.56 5.11 0.51
N LYS A 27 -5.95 6.27 0.96
CA LYS A 27 -5.84 6.61 2.37
C LYS A 27 -6.62 5.62 3.22
N GLN A 28 -7.83 5.31 2.80
CA GLN A 28 -8.66 4.39 3.54
C GLN A 28 -8.15 2.96 3.44
N ALA A 29 -7.73 2.57 2.25
CA ALA A 29 -7.20 1.23 2.06
C ALA A 29 -5.97 1.01 2.91
N ALA A 30 -5.06 1.97 2.94
CA ALA A 30 -3.86 1.85 3.75
C ALA A 30 -4.20 1.75 5.22
N ALA A 31 -5.17 2.53 5.67
CA ALA A 31 -5.57 2.48 7.07
C ALA A 31 -6.14 1.12 7.42
N LEU A 32 -6.97 0.58 6.56
CA LEU A 32 -7.59 -0.71 6.82
C LEU A 32 -6.55 -1.83 6.87
N VAL A 33 -5.64 -1.83 5.92
CA VAL A 33 -4.62 -2.86 5.89
C VAL A 33 -3.71 -2.74 7.10
N ALA A 34 -3.35 -1.52 7.46
CA ALA A 34 -2.49 -1.31 8.62
C ALA A 34 -3.17 -1.81 9.88
N ASP A 35 -4.46 -1.55 10.01
CA ASP A 35 -5.20 -1.97 11.17
C ASP A 35 -5.33 -3.50 11.21
N ALA A 36 -5.52 -4.10 10.07
CA ALA A 36 -5.71 -5.54 10.00
C ALA A 36 -4.40 -6.31 10.20
N THR A 37 -3.30 -5.75 9.74
CA THR A 37 -2.03 -6.46 9.78
C THR A 37 -1.07 -5.93 10.82
N GLY A 38 -1.32 -4.74 11.34
CA GLY A 38 -0.40 -4.13 12.29
C GLY A 38 0.80 -3.49 11.64
N LEU A 39 0.78 -3.35 10.33
CA LEU A 39 1.89 -2.74 9.62
C LEU A 39 1.82 -1.22 9.66
N ASN A 40 2.87 -0.59 9.20
CA ASN A 40 2.96 0.86 9.22
C ASN A 40 2.06 1.44 8.14
N ARG A 41 1.09 2.25 8.56
CA ARG A 41 0.14 2.83 7.62
C ARG A 41 0.82 3.73 6.60
N LYS A 42 1.83 4.45 7.04
CA LYS A 42 2.53 5.35 6.15
C LYS A 42 3.20 4.59 5.00
N GLN A 43 3.83 3.46 5.33
CA GLN A 43 4.45 2.65 4.30
C GLN A 43 3.43 2.10 3.33
N LEU A 44 2.31 1.65 3.84
CA LEU A 44 1.25 1.14 2.98
C LEU A 44 0.71 2.24 2.09
N TYR A 45 0.53 3.41 2.65
CA TYR A 45 0.03 4.54 1.89
C TYR A 45 1.00 4.91 0.76
N GLU A 46 2.28 4.98 1.07
CA GLU A 46 3.28 5.33 0.07
C GLU A 46 3.38 4.27 -1.01
N THR A 47 3.26 3.01 -0.62
CA THR A 47 3.28 1.93 -1.59
C THR A 47 2.10 2.03 -2.54
N ALA A 48 0.93 2.27 -2.01
CA ALA A 48 -0.26 2.40 -2.83
C ALA A 48 -0.19 3.64 -3.72
N LEU A 49 0.40 4.71 -3.20
CA LEU A 49 0.59 5.90 -4.01
C LEU A 49 1.50 5.62 -5.19
N ALA A 50 2.55 4.86 -4.96
CA ALA A 50 3.48 4.52 -6.03
C ALA A 50 2.77 3.74 -7.12
N TRP A 51 1.89 2.81 -6.74
CA TRP A 51 1.14 2.06 -7.71
C TRP A 51 0.25 2.97 -8.54
N ARG A 52 -0.45 3.87 -7.86
CA ARG A 52 -1.37 4.76 -8.55
C ARG A 52 -0.62 5.69 -9.49
N LYS A 53 0.52 6.19 -9.03
CA LYS A 53 1.31 7.08 -9.84
C LYS A 53 1.84 6.36 -11.07
N HIS A 54 2.27 5.13 -10.89
CA HIS A 54 2.77 4.32 -11.98
C HIS A 54 1.65 4.05 -12.97
N ASP A 55 0.47 3.79 -12.48
CA ASP A 55 -0.68 3.53 -13.31
C ASP A 55 -1.03 4.73 -14.15
N GLU A 56 -1.00 5.91 -13.55
CA GLU A 56 -1.28 7.13 -14.28
C GLU A 56 -0.21 7.40 -15.33
N ALA A 57 1.03 7.11 -15.00
CA ALA A 57 2.11 7.31 -15.94
C ALA A 57 2.01 6.36 -17.11
N ALA A 58 1.45 5.21 -16.90
CA ALA A 58 1.31 4.24 -17.95
C ALA A 58 0.31 4.69 -19.00
N GLU A 59 -0.52 5.63 -18.65
CA GLU A 59 -1.45 6.17 -19.62
C GLU A 59 -0.72 6.91 -20.69
#